data_6b7a9698dabb824348c473697f8ea124
#
_entry.id   6b7a9698dabb824348c473697f8ea124
#
_cell.length_a   1.000
_cell.length_b   1.000
_cell.length_c   1.000
_cell.angle_alpha   90.00
_cell.angle_beta   90.00
_cell.angle_gamma   90.00
#
_symmetry.space_group_name_H-M   'P 1'
#
loop_
_entity.id
_entity.type
_entity.pdbx_description
1 polymer ?
#
loop_
_entity_poly.entity_id
_entity_poly.type
_entity_poly.pdbx_seq_one_letter_code
_entity_poly.pdbx_strand_id
1 'polypeptide(L)'
;MAIGQEKESNRSIIQEYTPSILLRKGQWDIKWFNNLYTETRATFGGNESDIARNTFFTSTVDVFTGLSESRSLNVGLLLEFRSNVIGGRDALDVFSFDGESGSARSGLTSFAPAIKFNPIKSIGNFTIQSAFHIPLVDNETEDNVFLDQNGYIFQNRFFYDYSFSDGDWQLFTELNSEYSFKEETSFASNSLRLIPGAFLSYFPSPKFTVLGFVQHLQLISFETEGFEQDATILGTGAKYQLSDELNIELLYSNFVRGNDTGLGQTFNIGLRALF
;
A
#
# COMPACT_ATOMS: atom_id res chain seq x y z
N MET A 1 37.97 21.69 29.04
CA MET A 1 36.74 20.87 29.17
C MET A 1 35.67 21.55 28.36
N ALA A 2 35.46 21.17 27.11
CA ALA A 2 34.38 21.63 26.27
C ALA A 2 33.22 20.64 26.42
N ILE A 3 32.15 21.07 27.05
CA ILE A 3 30.91 20.32 27.13
C ILE A 3 30.33 20.40 25.72
N GLY A 4 30.44 19.33 24.97
CA GLY A 4 29.71 19.17 23.71
C GLY A 4 28.23 19.15 24.03
N GLN A 5 27.53 20.23 23.70
CA GLN A 5 26.09 20.17 23.51
C GLN A 5 25.84 19.19 22.37
N GLU A 6 25.31 18.01 22.70
CA GLU A 6 24.62 17.18 21.72
C GLU A 6 23.55 18.07 21.07
N LYS A 7 23.72 18.39 19.79
CA LYS A 7 22.64 18.93 18.98
C LYS A 7 21.53 17.87 19.05
N GLU A 8 20.46 18.17 19.82
CA GLU A 8 19.20 17.46 19.64
C GLU A 8 18.91 17.44 18.15
N SER A 9 18.88 16.25 17.58
CA SER A 9 18.63 16.08 16.16
C SER A 9 17.25 16.65 15.89
N ASN A 10 17.17 17.69 15.08
CA ASN A 10 15.94 18.34 14.61
C ASN A 10 15.17 17.42 13.65
N ARG A 11 15.13 16.12 13.96
CA ARG A 11 14.39 15.14 13.16
C ARG A 11 12.90 15.35 13.40
N SER A 12 12.15 15.41 12.31
CA SER A 12 10.71 15.40 12.38
C SER A 12 10.22 14.13 13.09
N ILE A 13 9.31 14.25 14.04
CA ILE A 13 8.66 13.10 14.70
C ILE A 13 8.06 12.15 13.65
N ILE A 14 7.55 12.69 12.55
CA ILE A 14 6.98 11.91 11.44
C ILE A 14 7.99 10.95 10.79
N GLN A 15 9.29 11.23 10.84
CA GLN A 15 10.33 10.32 10.32
C GLN A 15 10.39 9.00 11.08
N GLU A 16 9.89 8.94 12.32
CA GLU A 16 9.76 7.69 13.08
C GLU A 16 8.63 6.79 12.54
N TYR A 17 7.71 7.36 11.76
CA TYR A 17 6.59 6.66 11.14
C TYR A 17 6.92 6.11 9.75
N THR A 18 8.19 5.99 9.37
CA THR A 18 8.54 5.32 8.10
C THR A 18 8.40 3.80 8.24
N PRO A 19 7.94 3.09 7.20
CA PRO A 19 7.82 1.63 7.23
C PRO A 19 9.15 0.88 7.43
N SER A 20 10.29 1.53 7.13
CA SER A 20 11.64 0.97 7.29
C SER A 20 12.11 0.89 8.75
N ILE A 21 11.46 1.59 9.68
CA ILE A 21 11.82 1.55 11.09
C ILE A 21 11.10 0.40 11.80
N LEU A 22 11.88 -0.46 12.48
CA LEU A 22 11.35 -1.57 13.26
C LEU A 22 11.06 -1.15 14.70
N LEU A 23 10.07 -1.81 15.29
CA LEU A 23 9.60 -1.59 16.66
C LEU A 23 10.53 -2.25 17.69
N ARG A 24 10.64 -1.64 18.86
CA ARG A 24 11.21 -2.30 20.06
C ARG A 24 10.22 -3.31 20.62
N LYS A 25 10.74 -4.23 21.41
CA LYS A 25 9.91 -5.17 22.14
C LYS A 25 8.82 -4.47 22.95
N GLY A 26 7.59 -4.92 22.74
CA GLY A 26 6.42 -4.39 23.44
C GLY A 26 5.81 -3.13 22.81
N GLN A 27 6.44 -2.52 21.81
CA GLN A 27 5.81 -1.46 21.03
C GLN A 27 4.82 -2.06 20.02
N TRP A 28 3.78 -1.28 19.72
CA TRP A 28 2.75 -1.62 18.75
C TRP A 28 2.64 -0.55 17.68
N ASP A 29 2.49 -1.00 16.44
CA ASP A 29 2.22 -0.17 15.24
C ASP A 29 0.91 -0.65 14.63
N ILE A 30 -0.10 0.18 14.67
CA ILE A 30 -1.40 -0.09 14.06
C ILE A 30 -1.58 0.92 12.94
N LYS A 31 -1.74 0.43 11.71
CA LYS A 31 -2.04 1.25 10.55
C LYS A 31 -3.39 0.84 9.97
N TRP A 32 -4.28 1.81 9.85
CA TRP A 32 -5.51 1.70 9.08
C TRP A 32 -5.40 2.56 7.83
N PHE A 33 -5.39 1.93 6.67
CA PHE A 33 -5.20 2.58 5.39
C PHE A 33 -6.38 2.29 4.47
N ASN A 34 -6.93 3.33 3.85
CA ASN A 34 -8.08 3.28 2.98
C ASN A 34 -7.70 3.87 1.64
N ASN A 35 -8.01 3.13 0.59
CA ASN A 35 -7.76 3.47 -0.79
C ASN A 35 -9.08 3.47 -1.56
N LEU A 36 -9.42 4.60 -2.19
CA LEU A 36 -10.53 4.72 -3.11
C LEU A 36 -9.97 4.95 -4.50
N TYR A 37 -10.04 3.95 -5.36
CA TYR A 37 -9.70 4.07 -6.77
C TYR A 37 -10.96 4.20 -7.60
N THR A 38 -11.06 5.19 -8.48
CA THR A 38 -12.17 5.37 -9.40
C THR A 38 -11.67 5.64 -10.81
N GLU A 39 -12.31 5.03 -11.79
CA GLU A 39 -11.94 5.12 -13.19
C GLU A 39 -13.16 5.30 -14.10
N THR A 40 -12.96 6.02 -15.20
CA THR A 40 -13.91 6.18 -16.31
C THR A 40 -13.22 5.98 -17.67
N ARG A 41 -11.94 5.58 -17.64
CA ARG A 41 -11.13 5.26 -18.82
C ARG A 41 -10.29 4.03 -18.50
N ALA A 42 -10.03 3.22 -19.52
CA ALA A 42 -9.15 2.05 -19.43
C ALA A 42 -8.40 1.86 -20.75
N THR A 43 -7.33 1.09 -20.68
CA THR A 43 -6.59 0.64 -21.87
C THR A 43 -6.86 -0.84 -22.13
N PHE A 44 -7.05 -1.17 -23.42
CA PHE A 44 -7.25 -2.53 -23.89
C PHE A 44 -6.40 -2.74 -25.12
N GLY A 45 -5.42 -3.66 -25.08
CA GLY A 45 -4.48 -3.91 -26.18
C GLY A 45 -3.74 -2.64 -26.60
N GLY A 46 -3.37 -1.77 -25.65
CA GLY A 46 -2.66 -0.51 -25.89
C GLY A 46 -3.54 0.65 -26.37
N ASN A 47 -4.86 0.49 -26.51
CA ASN A 47 -5.78 1.54 -26.90
C ASN A 47 -6.59 2.03 -25.70
N GLU A 48 -6.65 3.35 -25.52
CA GLU A 48 -7.48 4.00 -24.50
C GLU A 48 -8.94 4.07 -24.94
N SER A 49 -9.86 3.81 -24.00
CA SER A 49 -11.31 3.85 -24.21
C SER A 49 -12.02 4.41 -22.99
N ASP A 50 -13.09 5.17 -23.22
CA ASP A 50 -14.02 5.53 -22.15
C ASP A 50 -14.82 4.31 -21.73
N ILE A 51 -15.01 4.17 -20.43
CA ILE A 51 -15.82 3.10 -19.82
C ILE A 51 -16.83 3.70 -18.84
N ALA A 52 -17.89 2.94 -18.52
CA ALA A 52 -18.73 3.24 -17.38
C ALA A 52 -17.88 3.31 -16.11
N ARG A 53 -18.19 4.22 -15.19
CA ARG A 53 -17.44 4.36 -13.95
C ARG A 53 -17.36 3.03 -13.19
N ASN A 54 -16.16 2.67 -12.82
CA ASN A 54 -15.91 1.62 -11.83
C ASN A 54 -15.18 2.26 -10.64
N THR A 55 -15.53 1.84 -9.44
CA THR A 55 -14.90 2.31 -8.21
C THR A 55 -14.60 1.13 -7.31
N PHE A 56 -13.37 1.11 -6.81
CA PHE A 56 -12.83 0.05 -5.97
C PHE A 56 -12.33 0.68 -4.67
N PHE A 57 -12.90 0.27 -3.57
CA PHE A 57 -12.47 0.68 -2.24
C PHE A 57 -11.77 -0.49 -1.56
N THR A 58 -10.57 -0.23 -1.04
CA THR A 58 -9.81 -1.19 -0.25
C THR A 58 -9.48 -0.57 1.10
N SER A 59 -9.79 -1.26 2.18
CA SER A 59 -9.43 -0.90 3.55
C SER A 59 -8.52 -1.97 4.13
N THR A 60 -7.34 -1.59 4.58
CA THR A 60 -6.38 -2.51 5.21
C THR A 60 -6.11 -2.09 6.65
N VAL A 61 -6.02 -3.08 7.54
CA VAL A 61 -5.58 -2.89 8.91
C VAL A 61 -4.32 -3.74 9.12
N ASP A 62 -3.20 -3.07 9.35
CA ASP A 62 -1.92 -3.70 9.66
C ASP A 62 -1.66 -3.54 11.16
N VAL A 63 -1.40 -4.63 11.86
CA VAL A 63 -1.05 -4.63 13.28
C VAL A 63 0.30 -5.34 13.45
N PHE A 64 1.29 -4.63 13.97
CA PHE A 64 2.62 -5.18 14.23
C PHE A 64 3.06 -4.93 15.66
N THR A 65 3.87 -5.86 16.21
CA THR A 65 4.55 -5.68 17.49
C THR A 65 6.02 -6.07 17.38
N GLY A 66 6.86 -5.38 18.14
CA GLY A 66 8.28 -5.69 18.22
C GLY A 66 8.56 -6.89 19.12
N LEU A 67 9.43 -7.80 18.68
CA LEU A 67 9.86 -8.96 19.45
C LEU A 67 11.23 -8.81 20.10
N SER A 68 12.06 -7.86 19.63
CA SER A 68 13.42 -7.71 20.14
C SER A 68 13.71 -6.28 20.61
N GLU A 69 14.51 -6.16 21.67
CA GLU A 69 15.03 -4.86 22.15
C GLU A 69 15.91 -4.17 21.13
N SER A 70 16.59 -4.96 20.28
CA SER A 70 17.49 -4.47 19.23
C SER A 70 16.78 -3.98 17.98
N ARG A 71 15.42 -3.92 17.97
CA ARG A 71 14.63 -3.53 16.81
C ARG A 71 15.00 -4.33 15.54
N SER A 72 15.09 -5.66 15.66
CA SER A 72 15.51 -6.50 14.53
C SER A 72 14.39 -7.33 13.92
N LEU A 73 13.29 -7.52 14.65
CA LEU A 73 12.17 -8.37 14.23
C LEU A 73 10.85 -7.87 14.79
N ASN A 74 9.88 -7.70 13.91
CA ASN A 74 8.48 -7.50 14.28
C ASN A 74 7.65 -8.64 13.69
N VAL A 75 6.55 -8.97 14.35
CA VAL A 75 5.52 -9.87 13.83
C VAL A 75 4.19 -9.14 13.75
N GLY A 76 3.34 -9.55 12.87
CA GLY A 76 2.07 -8.86 12.67
C GLY A 76 1.03 -9.65 11.91
N LEU A 77 -0.09 -9.00 11.71
CA LEU A 77 -1.24 -9.49 10.97
C LEU A 77 -1.77 -8.35 10.10
N LEU A 78 -2.09 -8.65 8.85
CA LEU A 78 -2.78 -7.77 7.92
C LEU A 78 -4.19 -8.30 7.71
N LEU A 79 -5.18 -7.39 7.67
CA LEU A 79 -6.56 -7.68 7.30
C LEU A 79 -6.94 -6.78 6.14
N GLU A 80 -7.68 -7.32 5.16
CA GLU A 80 -8.16 -6.56 4.04
C GLU A 80 -9.67 -6.71 3.85
N PHE A 81 -10.33 -5.57 3.62
CA PHE A 81 -11.72 -5.46 3.26
C PHE A 81 -11.83 -4.69 1.95
N ARG A 82 -12.70 -5.14 1.06
CA ARG A 82 -13.00 -4.43 -0.19
C ARG A 82 -14.48 -4.16 -0.37
N SER A 83 -14.77 -3.09 -1.12
CA SER A 83 -16.09 -2.76 -1.61
C SER A 83 -15.94 -2.20 -3.02
N ASN A 84 -16.49 -2.91 -3.99
CA ASN A 84 -16.36 -2.59 -5.40
C ASN A 84 -17.75 -2.29 -5.98
N VAL A 85 -17.83 -1.21 -6.76
CA VAL A 85 -19.04 -0.77 -7.44
C VAL A 85 -18.73 -0.47 -8.89
N ILE A 86 -19.50 -1.01 -9.81
CA ILE A 86 -19.30 -0.91 -11.26
C ILE A 86 -20.54 -0.41 -11.98
N GLY A 87 -20.45 -0.24 -13.31
CA GLY A 87 -21.63 0.03 -14.14
C GLY A 87 -22.09 1.48 -14.14
N GLY A 88 -21.23 2.44 -13.82
CA GLY A 88 -21.56 3.87 -13.89
C GLY A 88 -22.16 4.47 -12.62
N ARG A 89 -22.21 3.71 -11.53
CA ARG A 89 -22.67 4.21 -10.22
C ARG A 89 -21.73 5.30 -9.69
N ASP A 90 -22.20 6.07 -8.71
CA ASP A 90 -21.37 7.12 -8.08
C ASP A 90 -20.18 6.53 -7.32
N ALA A 91 -19.06 7.27 -7.30
CA ALA A 91 -17.84 6.80 -6.67
C ALA A 91 -17.98 6.53 -5.16
N LEU A 92 -18.87 7.24 -4.48
CA LEU A 92 -19.11 7.08 -3.05
C LEU A 92 -20.07 5.95 -2.70
N ASP A 93 -20.73 5.33 -3.70
CA ASP A 93 -21.62 4.19 -3.49
C ASP A 93 -20.89 2.95 -2.92
N VAL A 94 -19.56 2.90 -3.02
CA VAL A 94 -18.76 1.88 -2.33
C VAL A 94 -18.97 1.86 -0.81
N PHE A 95 -19.46 2.94 -0.22
CA PHE A 95 -19.76 3.06 1.21
C PHE A 95 -21.22 2.73 1.56
N SER A 96 -22.07 2.44 0.58
CA SER A 96 -23.44 1.99 0.83
C SER A 96 -23.48 0.55 1.31
N PHE A 97 -22.51 -0.28 0.89
CA PHE A 97 -22.45 -1.73 1.18
C PHE A 97 -23.77 -2.46 0.86
N ASP A 98 -24.45 -2.01 -0.17
CA ASP A 98 -25.81 -2.49 -0.52
C ASP A 98 -25.82 -3.89 -1.14
N GLY A 99 -24.67 -4.34 -1.72
CA GLY A 99 -24.54 -5.65 -2.35
C GLY A 99 -25.48 -5.84 -3.55
N GLU A 100 -25.81 -4.74 -4.26
CA GLU A 100 -26.72 -4.80 -5.42
C GLU A 100 -26.14 -5.72 -6.50
N SER A 101 -26.89 -6.79 -6.82
CA SER A 101 -26.51 -7.79 -7.82
C SER A 101 -26.16 -7.14 -9.16
N GLY A 102 -25.03 -7.54 -9.74
CA GLY A 102 -24.54 -7.05 -11.02
C GLY A 102 -23.85 -5.67 -10.97
N SER A 103 -23.80 -5.00 -9.81
CA SER A 103 -23.20 -3.67 -9.71
C SER A 103 -22.39 -3.40 -8.46
N ALA A 104 -22.59 -4.14 -7.36
CA ALA A 104 -21.88 -3.92 -6.11
C ALA A 104 -21.55 -5.23 -5.38
N ARG A 105 -20.35 -5.31 -4.80
CA ARG A 105 -19.91 -6.41 -3.96
C ARG A 105 -18.95 -5.92 -2.89
N SER A 106 -19.10 -6.41 -1.65
CA SER A 106 -18.19 -6.05 -0.55
C SER A 106 -17.97 -7.21 0.41
N GLY A 107 -16.82 -7.21 1.10
CA GLY A 107 -16.50 -8.22 2.10
C GLY A 107 -15.06 -8.16 2.59
N LEU A 108 -14.76 -8.96 3.62
CA LEU A 108 -13.39 -9.29 3.98
C LEU A 108 -12.80 -10.19 2.91
N THR A 109 -11.63 -9.82 2.38
CA THR A 109 -11.07 -10.52 1.22
C THR A 109 -9.83 -11.33 1.55
N SER A 110 -9.04 -10.89 2.53
CA SER A 110 -7.89 -11.65 2.96
C SER A 110 -7.44 -11.32 4.39
N PHE A 111 -6.71 -12.25 4.99
CA PHE A 111 -5.85 -11.97 6.12
C PHE A 111 -4.45 -12.52 5.87
N ALA A 112 -3.41 -11.89 6.45
CA ALA A 112 -2.04 -12.31 6.24
C ALA A 112 -1.19 -12.22 7.50
N PRO A 113 -0.70 -13.35 8.05
CA PRO A 113 0.41 -13.33 8.99
C PRO A 113 1.63 -12.72 8.32
N ALA A 114 2.36 -11.88 9.06
CA ALA A 114 3.47 -11.11 8.52
C ALA A 114 4.63 -10.99 9.51
N ILE A 115 5.83 -10.82 8.95
CA ILE A 115 7.03 -10.45 9.69
C ILE A 115 7.70 -9.25 9.04
N LYS A 116 8.34 -8.39 9.85
CA LYS A 116 9.26 -7.36 9.37
C LYS A 116 10.62 -7.58 10.02
N PHE A 117 11.68 -7.49 9.24
CA PHE A 117 13.04 -7.69 9.76
C PHE A 117 14.07 -6.88 8.99
N ASN A 118 15.19 -6.58 9.66
CA ASN A 118 16.34 -5.97 9.02
C ASN A 118 17.35 -7.08 8.64
N PRO A 119 17.52 -7.35 7.32
CA PRO A 119 18.41 -8.43 6.89
C PRO A 119 19.89 -8.06 6.95
N ILE A 120 20.22 -6.75 6.96
CA ILE A 120 21.60 -6.24 6.91
C ILE A 120 21.79 -5.27 8.07
N LYS A 121 22.33 -5.76 9.19
CA LYS A 121 22.50 -4.98 10.44
C LYS A 121 23.26 -3.67 10.29
N SER A 122 24.17 -3.59 9.32
CA SER A 122 24.93 -2.37 9.01
C SER A 122 24.12 -1.30 8.27
N ILE A 123 22.92 -1.64 7.76
CA ILE A 123 22.02 -0.75 7.03
C ILE A 123 20.71 -0.66 7.83
N GLY A 124 20.68 0.24 8.83
CA GLY A 124 19.58 0.33 9.81
C GLY A 124 18.24 0.79 9.23
N ASN A 125 18.25 1.36 8.04
CA ASN A 125 17.10 1.90 7.31
C ASN A 125 16.66 1.03 6.12
N PHE A 126 17.10 -0.24 6.07
CA PHE A 126 16.62 -1.24 5.11
C PHE A 126 15.85 -2.33 5.85
N THR A 127 14.60 -2.50 5.49
CA THR A 127 13.68 -3.47 6.13
C THR A 127 12.94 -4.27 5.07
N ILE A 128 12.74 -5.55 5.34
CA ILE A 128 11.87 -6.42 4.54
C ILE A 128 10.64 -6.76 5.38
N GLN A 129 9.45 -6.61 4.79
CA GLN A 129 8.21 -7.17 5.28
C GLN A 129 7.84 -8.34 4.39
N SER A 130 7.64 -9.52 4.98
CA SER A 130 7.08 -10.69 4.28
C SER A 130 5.72 -11.01 4.87
N ALA A 131 4.74 -11.27 4.01
CA ALA A 131 3.37 -11.62 4.39
C ALA A 131 2.86 -12.76 3.51
N PHE A 132 2.01 -13.62 4.07
CA PHE A 132 1.34 -14.69 3.34
C PHE A 132 -0.16 -14.46 3.40
N HIS A 133 -0.74 -13.98 2.30
CA HIS A 133 -2.16 -13.68 2.19
C HIS A 133 -2.96 -14.96 1.96
N ILE A 134 -3.93 -15.16 2.82
CA ILE A 134 -4.89 -16.27 2.79
C ILE A 134 -6.21 -15.67 2.34
N PRO A 135 -6.73 -16.07 1.17
CA PRO A 135 -7.98 -15.53 0.66
C PRO A 135 -9.17 -15.96 1.53
N LEU A 136 -10.15 -15.06 1.65
CA LEU A 136 -11.43 -15.29 2.31
C LEU A 136 -12.60 -15.24 1.32
N VAL A 137 -12.30 -15.07 0.04
CA VAL A 137 -13.26 -15.08 -1.06
C VAL A 137 -13.20 -16.41 -1.79
N ASP A 138 -14.34 -17.05 -2.01
CA ASP A 138 -14.42 -18.31 -2.75
C ASP A 138 -14.39 -18.07 -4.27
N ASN A 139 -15.03 -16.99 -4.73
CA ASN A 139 -15.10 -16.61 -6.13
C ASN A 139 -14.59 -15.18 -6.31
N GLU A 140 -13.65 -14.95 -7.23
CA GLU A 140 -13.16 -13.61 -7.57
C GLU A 140 -14.28 -12.70 -8.06
N THR A 141 -15.17 -13.25 -8.91
CA THR A 141 -16.27 -12.54 -9.54
C THR A 141 -17.60 -13.25 -9.26
N GLU A 142 -18.58 -12.51 -8.80
CA GLU A 142 -19.97 -12.94 -8.69
C GLU A 142 -20.87 -11.87 -9.33
N ASP A 143 -21.85 -12.30 -10.09
CA ASP A 143 -22.80 -11.40 -10.81
C ASP A 143 -22.03 -10.30 -11.61
N ASN A 144 -20.92 -10.65 -12.26
CA ASN A 144 -20.01 -9.76 -12.99
C ASN A 144 -19.26 -8.72 -12.15
N VAL A 145 -19.37 -8.74 -10.82
CA VAL A 145 -18.63 -7.84 -9.94
C VAL A 145 -17.41 -8.58 -9.37
N PHE A 146 -16.22 -8.15 -9.78
CA PHE A 146 -14.98 -8.62 -9.20
C PHE A 146 -14.83 -8.07 -7.77
N LEU A 147 -14.43 -8.89 -6.82
CA LEU A 147 -14.12 -8.45 -5.47
C LEU A 147 -12.62 -8.50 -5.18
N ASP A 148 -12.02 -9.67 -5.25
CA ASP A 148 -10.59 -9.89 -5.03
C ASP A 148 -10.15 -11.25 -5.56
N GLN A 149 -8.82 -11.47 -5.59
CA GLN A 149 -8.24 -12.77 -5.95
C GLN A 149 -8.58 -13.84 -4.91
N ASN A 150 -8.92 -15.04 -5.38
CA ASN A 150 -9.21 -16.20 -4.55
C ASN A 150 -7.99 -17.13 -4.35
N GLY A 151 -6.83 -16.76 -4.89
CA GLY A 151 -5.57 -17.48 -4.73
C GLY A 151 -4.75 -17.00 -3.53
N TYR A 152 -3.87 -17.86 -3.03
CA TYR A 152 -2.85 -17.48 -2.05
C TYR A 152 -1.84 -16.52 -2.66
N ILE A 153 -1.36 -15.53 -1.89
CA ILE A 153 -0.34 -14.58 -2.34
C ILE A 153 0.81 -14.54 -1.33
N PHE A 154 2.03 -14.69 -1.82
CA PHE A 154 3.22 -14.42 -1.03
C PHE A 154 3.77 -13.04 -1.38
N GLN A 155 3.74 -12.13 -0.41
CA GLN A 155 4.17 -10.75 -0.58
C GLN A 155 5.49 -10.50 0.12
N ASN A 156 6.41 -9.80 -0.55
CA ASN A 156 7.59 -9.18 0.04
C ASN A 156 7.63 -7.70 -0.29
N ARG A 157 7.76 -6.87 0.73
CA ARG A 157 7.94 -5.43 0.60
C ARG A 157 9.32 -5.07 1.12
N PHE A 158 10.13 -4.46 0.27
CA PHE A 158 11.48 -4.00 0.56
C PHE A 158 11.42 -2.49 0.76
N PHE A 159 11.78 -2.02 1.94
CA PHE A 159 11.73 -0.61 2.32
C PHE A 159 13.13 -0.07 2.53
N TYR A 160 13.42 1.07 1.96
CA TYR A 160 14.64 1.82 2.22
C TYR A 160 14.33 3.29 2.29
N ASP A 161 14.87 3.99 3.30
CA ASP A 161 14.79 5.44 3.40
C ASP A 161 16.16 6.08 3.52
N TYR A 162 16.28 7.25 2.94
CA TYR A 162 17.45 8.09 2.99
C TYR A 162 17.05 9.50 3.41
N SER A 163 17.53 9.95 4.58
CA SER A 163 17.36 11.33 5.05
C SER A 163 18.53 12.17 4.60
N PHE A 164 18.25 13.30 3.96
CA PHE A 164 19.26 14.23 3.53
C PHE A 164 19.90 14.93 4.75
N SER A 165 21.11 15.47 4.58
CA SER A 165 21.93 15.97 5.69
C SER A 165 21.34 17.18 6.42
N ASP A 166 20.47 17.95 5.78
CA ASP A 166 19.74 19.07 6.36
C ASP A 166 18.58 18.63 7.27
N GLY A 167 18.12 17.38 7.10
CA GLY A 167 16.98 16.82 7.83
C GLY A 167 15.60 17.24 7.30
N ASP A 168 15.55 18.17 6.35
CA ASP A 168 14.30 18.72 5.79
C ASP A 168 13.70 17.83 4.72
N TRP A 169 14.50 16.91 4.14
CA TRP A 169 14.10 16.03 3.06
C TRP A 169 14.39 14.57 3.37
N GLN A 170 13.51 13.70 2.91
CA GLN A 170 13.69 12.25 2.96
C GLN A 170 13.21 11.62 1.66
N LEU A 171 14.03 10.73 1.11
CA LEU A 171 13.64 9.82 0.04
C LEU A 171 13.28 8.46 0.65
N PHE A 172 12.05 8.04 0.48
CA PHE A 172 11.61 6.69 0.79
C PHE A 172 11.41 5.90 -0.49
N THR A 173 11.95 4.71 -0.56
CA THR A 173 11.75 3.80 -1.68
C THR A 173 11.15 2.49 -1.21
N GLU A 174 10.30 1.94 -2.05
CA GLU A 174 9.63 0.66 -1.82
C GLU A 174 9.69 -0.19 -3.08
N LEU A 175 9.92 -1.48 -2.93
CA LEU A 175 9.57 -2.48 -3.92
C LEU A 175 8.59 -3.45 -3.28
N ASN A 176 7.33 -3.43 -3.72
CA ASN A 176 6.36 -4.46 -3.38
C ASN A 176 6.40 -5.55 -4.45
N SER A 177 6.56 -6.81 -4.03
CA SER A 177 6.62 -7.99 -4.88
C SER A 177 5.60 -8.99 -4.36
N GLU A 178 4.61 -9.35 -5.18
CA GLU A 178 3.53 -10.28 -4.86
C GLU A 178 3.53 -11.44 -5.83
N TYR A 179 3.78 -12.64 -5.33
CA TYR A 179 3.64 -13.86 -6.10
C TYR A 179 2.29 -14.49 -5.81
N SER A 180 1.43 -14.53 -6.82
CA SER A 180 0.14 -15.24 -6.78
C SER A 180 0.35 -16.69 -7.16
N PHE A 181 0.00 -17.60 -6.23
CA PHE A 181 0.09 -19.03 -6.50
C PHE A 181 -0.93 -19.47 -7.54
N LYS A 182 -0.68 -20.63 -8.13
CA LYS A 182 -1.58 -21.17 -9.14
C LYS A 182 -2.96 -21.44 -8.55
N GLU A 183 -3.97 -20.80 -9.15
CA GLU A 183 -5.40 -21.00 -8.87
C GLU A 183 -6.15 -20.95 -10.21
N GLU A 184 -6.80 -22.06 -10.61
CA GLU A 184 -7.38 -22.21 -11.96
C GLU A 184 -8.46 -21.16 -12.27
N THR A 185 -9.12 -20.63 -11.25
CA THR A 185 -10.20 -19.65 -11.40
C THR A 185 -9.74 -18.20 -11.28
N SER A 186 -8.46 -17.97 -10.98
CA SER A 186 -7.91 -16.62 -10.78
C SER A 186 -7.37 -16.01 -12.09
N PHE A 187 -7.71 -14.74 -12.36
CA PHE A 187 -7.14 -14.01 -13.49
C PHE A 187 -5.64 -13.78 -13.34
N ALA A 188 -5.13 -13.72 -12.10
CA ALA A 188 -3.74 -13.52 -11.77
C ALA A 188 -3.03 -14.84 -11.36
N SER A 189 -3.58 -16.00 -11.79
CA SER A 189 -3.00 -17.30 -11.52
C SER A 189 -1.53 -17.37 -11.93
N ASN A 190 -0.68 -17.93 -11.06
CA ASN A 190 0.74 -18.13 -11.32
C ASN A 190 1.42 -16.89 -11.91
N SER A 191 1.36 -15.76 -11.18
CA SER A 191 1.86 -14.48 -11.64
C SER A 191 2.73 -13.78 -10.61
N LEU A 192 3.50 -12.81 -11.06
CA LEU A 192 4.32 -11.93 -10.25
C LEU A 192 3.91 -10.47 -10.49
N ARG A 193 3.45 -9.79 -9.44
CA ARG A 193 3.21 -8.35 -9.45
C ARG A 193 4.36 -7.63 -8.79
N LEU A 194 4.96 -6.67 -9.49
CA LEU A 194 6.02 -5.81 -9.01
C LEU A 194 5.54 -4.37 -8.96
N ILE A 195 5.74 -3.70 -7.82
CA ILE A 195 5.35 -2.29 -7.65
C ILE A 195 6.53 -1.54 -7.02
N PRO A 196 7.54 -1.14 -7.81
CA PRO A 196 8.54 -0.17 -7.36
C PRO A 196 7.92 1.21 -7.17
N GLY A 197 8.33 1.89 -6.10
CA GLY A 197 7.89 3.25 -5.77
C GLY A 197 9.00 4.09 -5.16
N ALA A 198 8.96 5.40 -5.43
CA ALA A 198 9.83 6.40 -4.84
C ALA A 198 9.00 7.58 -4.35
N PHE A 199 9.22 7.99 -3.11
CA PHE A 199 8.48 9.02 -2.38
C PHE A 199 9.46 10.05 -1.85
N LEU A 200 9.37 11.28 -2.32
CA LEU A 200 10.17 12.40 -1.82
C LEU A 200 9.33 13.23 -0.86
N SER A 201 9.74 13.27 0.38
CA SER A 201 9.09 13.99 1.46
C SER A 201 9.88 15.25 1.82
N TYR A 202 9.16 16.35 2.03
CA TYR A 202 9.65 17.59 2.59
C TYR A 202 8.98 17.85 3.95
N PHE A 203 9.75 18.24 4.96
CA PHE A 203 9.31 18.47 6.33
C PHE A 203 9.38 19.96 6.68
N PRO A 204 8.36 20.78 6.33
CA PRO A 204 8.34 22.21 6.68
C PRO A 204 8.20 22.45 8.19
N SER A 205 7.80 21.44 8.95
CA SER A 205 7.75 21.46 10.40
C SER A 205 7.86 20.05 10.99
N PRO A 206 8.14 19.89 12.30
CA PRO A 206 8.20 18.57 12.95
C PRO A 206 6.90 17.76 12.87
N LYS A 207 5.76 18.40 12.61
CA LYS A 207 4.44 17.77 12.58
C LYS A 207 3.82 17.65 11.19
N PHE A 208 4.41 18.29 10.19
CA PHE A 208 3.80 18.33 8.86
C PHE A 208 4.77 17.88 7.78
N THR A 209 4.30 17.07 6.86
CA THR A 209 5.04 16.59 5.69
C THR A 209 4.23 16.85 4.44
N VAL A 210 4.89 17.30 3.39
CA VAL A 210 4.37 17.29 2.02
C VAL A 210 5.21 16.30 1.23
N LEU A 211 4.58 15.52 0.36
CA LEU A 211 5.32 14.54 -0.44
C LEU A 211 4.78 14.45 -1.86
N GLY A 212 5.69 14.10 -2.76
CA GLY A 212 5.38 13.67 -4.11
C GLY A 212 5.92 12.27 -4.36
N PHE A 213 5.30 11.49 -5.24
CA PHE A 213 5.73 10.13 -5.49
C PHE A 213 5.45 9.66 -6.91
N VAL A 214 6.21 8.67 -7.31
CA VAL A 214 6.00 7.87 -8.51
C VAL A 214 5.99 6.40 -8.13
N GLN A 215 5.07 5.64 -8.72
CA GLN A 215 5.03 4.19 -8.64
C GLN A 215 4.83 3.60 -10.04
N HIS A 216 5.33 2.41 -10.23
CA HIS A 216 5.07 1.62 -11.44
C HIS A 216 4.57 0.25 -11.02
N LEU A 217 3.46 -0.17 -11.59
CA LEU A 217 2.90 -1.51 -11.42
C LEU A 217 3.21 -2.32 -12.67
N GLN A 218 3.69 -3.54 -12.48
CA GLN A 218 3.89 -4.53 -13.53
C GLN A 218 3.36 -5.87 -13.04
N LEU A 219 2.38 -6.44 -13.72
CA LEU A 219 1.92 -7.82 -13.56
C LEU A 219 2.49 -8.67 -14.69
N ILE A 220 3.20 -9.74 -14.34
CA ILE A 220 3.85 -10.67 -15.24
C ILE A 220 3.23 -12.04 -15.01
N SER A 221 2.63 -12.63 -16.02
CA SER A 221 2.11 -13.99 -15.96
C SER A 221 3.18 -15.01 -16.29
N PHE A 222 3.18 -16.14 -15.60
CA PHE A 222 3.98 -17.33 -15.94
C PHE A 222 3.16 -18.40 -16.66
N GLU A 223 1.89 -18.13 -16.92
CA GLU A 223 1.03 -19.01 -17.73
C GLU A 223 1.10 -18.61 -19.22
N THR A 224 0.94 -19.59 -20.10
CA THR A 224 0.80 -19.31 -21.53
C THR A 224 -0.51 -18.56 -21.77
N GLU A 225 -0.47 -17.40 -22.42
CA GLU A 225 -1.64 -16.52 -22.64
C GLU A 225 -2.25 -15.98 -21.33
N GLY A 226 -1.47 -15.93 -20.23
CA GLY A 226 -1.90 -15.32 -18.98
C GLY A 226 -2.06 -13.79 -19.09
N PHE A 227 -2.87 -13.23 -18.19
CA PHE A 227 -3.12 -11.81 -18.15
C PHE A 227 -1.89 -11.02 -17.68
N GLU A 228 -1.51 -10.00 -18.41
CA GLU A 228 -0.44 -9.06 -18.06
C GLU A 228 -0.96 -7.63 -18.09
N GLN A 229 -0.43 -6.80 -17.23
CA GLN A 229 -0.76 -5.37 -17.22
C GLN A 229 0.41 -4.53 -16.69
N ASP A 230 0.46 -3.28 -17.09
CA ASP A 230 1.35 -2.29 -16.47
C ASP A 230 0.64 -0.95 -16.24
N ALA A 231 1.12 -0.19 -15.26
CA ALA A 231 0.67 1.17 -15.01
C ALA A 231 1.77 2.03 -14.41
N THR A 232 1.79 3.31 -14.77
CA THR A 232 2.63 4.33 -14.12
C THR A 232 1.73 5.33 -13.42
N ILE A 233 2.04 5.59 -12.15
CA ILE A 233 1.23 6.36 -11.21
C ILE A 233 2.07 7.52 -10.71
N LEU A 234 1.52 8.72 -10.77
CA LEU A 234 2.09 9.91 -10.15
C LEU A 234 1.16 10.41 -9.05
N GLY A 235 1.73 10.82 -7.94
CA GLY A 235 0.91 11.27 -6.83
C GLY A 235 1.60 12.31 -5.95
N THR A 236 0.79 12.86 -5.06
CA THR A 236 1.20 13.82 -4.05
C THR A 236 0.39 13.59 -2.77
N GLY A 237 0.85 14.15 -1.68
CA GLY A 237 0.10 14.05 -0.44
C GLY A 237 0.70 14.82 0.71
N ALA A 238 0.08 14.65 1.86
CA ALA A 238 0.51 15.27 3.10
C ALA A 238 0.31 14.31 4.27
N LYS A 239 1.16 14.47 5.30
CA LYS A 239 1.02 13.79 6.59
C LYS A 239 1.01 14.83 7.70
N TYR A 240 0.23 14.55 8.72
CA TYR A 240 0.15 15.41 9.89
C TYR A 240 0.17 14.58 11.18
N GLN A 241 1.05 14.97 12.11
CA GLN A 241 1.16 14.37 13.43
C GLN A 241 0.09 14.96 14.35
N LEU A 242 -0.96 14.20 14.64
CA LEU A 242 -2.08 14.62 15.48
C LEU A 242 -1.69 14.62 16.96
N SER A 243 -1.02 13.56 17.43
CA SER A 243 -0.41 13.45 18.76
C SER A 243 0.97 12.80 18.64
N ASP A 244 1.65 12.53 19.74
CA ASP A 244 2.95 11.86 19.72
C ASP A 244 2.82 10.42 19.20
N GLU A 245 1.65 9.80 19.35
CA GLU A 245 1.37 8.43 18.93
C GLU A 245 0.61 8.32 17.60
N LEU A 246 -0.13 9.37 17.18
CA LEU A 246 -1.09 9.27 16.07
C LEU A 246 -0.73 10.18 14.92
N ASN A 247 -0.66 9.58 13.72
CA ASN A 247 -0.40 10.27 12.45
C ASN A 247 -1.56 10.05 11.47
N ILE A 248 -1.92 11.09 10.71
CA ILE A 248 -2.84 11.00 9.58
C ILE A 248 -2.09 11.27 8.27
N GLU A 249 -2.44 10.52 7.23
CA GLU A 249 -1.90 10.64 5.89
C GLU A 249 -3.03 10.81 4.88
N LEU A 250 -2.89 11.76 3.96
CA LEU A 250 -3.79 11.96 2.83
C LEU A 250 -2.96 11.94 1.55
N LEU A 251 -3.31 11.05 0.61
CA LEU A 251 -2.62 10.96 -0.68
C LEU A 251 -3.62 11.03 -1.82
N TYR A 252 -3.20 11.64 -2.91
CA TYR A 252 -3.87 11.62 -4.20
C TYR A 252 -2.91 11.12 -5.25
N SER A 253 -3.39 10.28 -6.15
CA SER A 253 -2.60 9.87 -7.31
C SER A 253 -3.45 9.67 -8.55
N ASN A 254 -2.78 9.73 -9.71
CA ASN A 254 -3.38 9.52 -11.01
C ASN A 254 -2.57 8.51 -11.81
N PHE A 255 -3.25 7.59 -12.47
CA PHE A 255 -2.69 6.64 -13.42
C PHE A 255 -2.44 7.37 -14.73
N VAL A 256 -1.19 7.79 -14.97
CA VAL A 256 -0.81 8.64 -16.11
C VAL A 256 -0.50 7.85 -17.37
N ARG A 257 -0.25 6.56 -17.23
CA ARG A 257 0.00 5.62 -18.30
C ARG A 257 -0.36 4.21 -17.82
N GLY A 258 -0.82 3.37 -18.73
CA GLY A 258 -1.07 1.97 -18.48
C GLY A 258 -1.27 1.17 -19.75
N ASN A 259 -1.18 -0.15 -19.63
CA ASN A 259 -1.54 -1.11 -20.64
C ASN A 259 -2.39 -2.21 -20.01
N ASP A 260 -3.53 -2.54 -20.63
CA ASP A 260 -4.55 -3.47 -20.13
C ASP A 260 -4.95 -3.20 -18.68
N THR A 261 -5.17 -1.91 -18.36
CA THR A 261 -5.50 -1.43 -17.02
C THR A 261 -6.39 -0.20 -17.06
N GLY A 262 -7.02 0.08 -15.93
CA GLY A 262 -7.75 1.32 -15.74
C GLY A 262 -6.84 2.55 -15.63
N LEU A 263 -7.30 3.67 -16.19
CA LEU A 263 -6.64 4.97 -16.10
C LEU A 263 -7.43 5.88 -15.17
N GLY A 264 -7.39 5.55 -13.88
CA GLY A 264 -8.18 6.21 -12.84
C GLY A 264 -7.38 7.12 -11.93
N GLN A 265 -8.06 7.54 -10.89
CA GLN A 265 -7.53 8.36 -9.81
C GLN A 265 -7.71 7.64 -8.48
N THR A 266 -6.76 7.88 -7.56
CA THR A 266 -6.78 7.27 -6.24
C THR A 266 -6.79 8.34 -5.16
N PHE A 267 -7.66 8.17 -4.20
CA PHE A 267 -7.73 8.98 -2.99
C PHE A 267 -7.46 8.07 -1.79
N ASN A 268 -6.47 8.41 -0.99
CA ASN A 268 -6.08 7.60 0.16
C ASN A 268 -6.17 8.40 1.44
N ILE A 269 -6.65 7.73 2.48
CA ILE A 269 -6.58 8.21 3.86
C ILE A 269 -5.99 7.13 4.74
N GLY A 270 -4.93 7.46 5.46
CA GLY A 270 -4.27 6.59 6.41
C GLY A 270 -4.26 7.16 7.82
N LEU A 271 -4.52 6.31 8.80
CA LEU A 271 -4.26 6.59 10.20
C LEU A 271 -3.23 5.59 10.69
N ARG A 272 -2.23 6.05 11.41
CA ARG A 272 -1.21 5.20 11.99
C ARG A 272 -0.97 5.58 13.44
N ALA A 273 -1.07 4.60 14.34
CA ALA A 273 -0.81 4.74 15.75
C ALA A 273 0.42 3.90 16.13
N LEU A 274 1.34 4.53 16.89
CA LEU A 274 2.58 3.92 17.38
C LEU A 274 2.66 4.12 18.90
N PHE A 275 2.70 3.05 19.72
CA PHE A 275 2.76 3.13 21.17
C PHE A 275 3.46 1.92 21.83
#